data_5f6d13803e92a8b60e412c2343cb8738
#
_entry.id   5f6d13803e92a8b60e412c2343cb8738
#
_cell.length_a   1.000
_cell.length_b   1.000
_cell.length_c   1.000
_cell.angle_alpha   90.00
_cell.angle_beta   90.00
_cell.angle_gamma   90.00
#
_symmetry.space_group_name_H-M   'P 1'
#
loop_
_entity.id
_entity.type
_entity.pdbx_description
1 polymer ?
#
loop_
_entity_poly.entity_id
_entity_poly.type
_entity_poly.pdbx_seq_one_letter_code
_entity_poly.pdbx_strand_id
1 'polypeptide(L)'
;MKVEGRRTYAAPRERVWEVLNDPAEMAELMPGVESFEVADETHWKAKVKVPLGLGSMRMSIDFEKAESRPPEHARLRAKGNGVGAIMSMETQFDLSEEGGGTGMRWEADVRIFGQVASMGQRVLQPIVNQQVQNVLNALDRRVSTAAAGEAKPETGASAAEEGLHPASPETYSEKPEGPTHSTQD
;
A
#
# COMPACT_ATOMS: atom_id res chain seq x y z
N MET A 1 -19.51 17.94 3.54
CA MET A 1 -19.73 16.79 4.46
C MET A 1 -18.42 16.53 5.16
N LYS A 2 -18.44 16.50 6.50
CA LYS A 2 -17.25 16.23 7.28
C LYS A 2 -17.24 14.74 7.68
N VAL A 3 -16.12 14.07 7.49
CA VAL A 3 -15.86 12.71 7.95
C VAL A 3 -14.52 12.69 8.66
N GLU A 4 -14.45 11.99 9.78
CA GLU A 4 -13.25 11.92 10.61
C GLU A 4 -13.18 10.57 11.33
N GLY A 5 -12.00 10.22 11.79
CA GLY A 5 -11.83 8.99 12.54
C GLY A 5 -10.43 8.76 13.07
N ARG A 6 -10.27 7.61 13.69
CA ARG A 6 -9.00 7.11 14.19
C ARG A 6 -8.87 5.63 13.84
N ARG A 7 -7.66 5.21 13.55
CA ARG A 7 -7.33 3.81 13.29
C ARG A 7 -5.90 3.51 13.76
N THR A 8 -5.67 2.29 14.20
CA THR A 8 -4.34 1.81 14.57
C THR A 8 -3.90 0.77 13.56
N TYR A 9 -2.65 0.84 13.15
CA TYR A 9 -1.99 -0.08 12.22
C TYR A 9 -0.85 -0.81 12.93
N ALA A 10 -0.73 -2.12 12.71
CA ALA A 10 0.36 -2.94 13.23
C ALA A 10 1.61 -2.83 12.33
N ALA A 11 2.06 -1.60 12.11
CA ALA A 11 3.22 -1.28 11.29
C ALA A 11 3.93 -0.03 11.85
N PRO A 12 5.25 0.12 11.65
CA PRO A 12 5.99 1.32 12.03
C PRO A 12 5.43 2.57 11.35
N ARG A 13 5.52 3.72 12.04
CA ARG A 13 5.02 5.01 11.56
C ARG A 13 5.63 5.41 10.21
N GLU A 14 6.90 5.16 10.04
CA GLU A 14 7.64 5.43 8.81
C GLU A 14 7.05 4.66 7.63
N ARG A 15 6.68 3.39 7.83
CA ARG A 15 6.07 2.59 6.78
C ARG A 15 4.67 3.07 6.40
N VAL A 16 3.85 3.43 7.39
CA VAL A 16 2.53 4.02 7.13
C VAL A 16 2.67 5.34 6.39
N TRP A 17 3.65 6.16 6.79
CA TRP A 17 3.98 7.42 6.13
C TRP A 17 4.40 7.23 4.68
N GLU A 18 5.32 6.31 4.39
CA GLU A 18 5.78 6.01 3.02
C GLU A 18 4.62 5.71 2.09
N VAL A 19 3.71 4.80 2.50
CA VAL A 19 2.54 4.42 1.70
C VAL A 19 1.60 5.61 1.47
N LEU A 20 1.38 6.45 2.48
CA LEU A 20 0.50 7.62 2.38
C LEU A 20 1.15 8.81 1.67
N ASN A 21 2.48 8.85 1.57
CA ASN A 21 3.20 9.96 0.98
C ASN A 21 3.65 9.70 -0.47
N ASP A 22 3.73 8.46 -0.89
CA ASP A 22 4.04 8.07 -2.27
C ASP A 22 2.76 8.07 -3.12
N PRO A 23 2.68 8.89 -4.19
CA PRO A 23 1.50 8.96 -5.04
C PRO A 23 1.13 7.62 -5.70
N ALA A 24 2.11 6.79 -6.10
CA ALA A 24 1.86 5.50 -6.73
C ALA A 24 1.29 4.48 -5.73
N GLU A 25 1.85 4.43 -4.51
CA GLU A 25 1.29 3.63 -3.41
C GLU A 25 -0.14 4.09 -3.06
N MET A 26 -0.38 5.41 -2.99
CA MET A 26 -1.71 5.95 -2.74
C MET A 26 -2.73 5.58 -3.81
N ALA A 27 -2.32 5.49 -5.08
CA ALA A 27 -3.21 5.07 -6.15
C ALA A 27 -3.76 3.65 -5.91
N GLU A 28 -2.94 2.75 -5.38
CA GLU A 28 -3.35 1.38 -5.04
C GLU A 28 -4.32 1.30 -3.85
N LEU A 29 -4.37 2.35 -3.02
CA LEU A 29 -5.33 2.43 -1.92
C LEU A 29 -6.72 2.88 -2.38
N MET A 30 -6.80 3.60 -3.52
CA MET A 30 -8.06 4.18 -3.99
C MET A 30 -8.93 3.15 -4.71
N PRO A 31 -10.15 2.90 -4.24
CA PRO A 31 -11.05 1.96 -4.90
C PRO A 31 -11.53 2.51 -6.26
N GLY A 32 -11.54 1.64 -7.27
CA GLY A 32 -12.06 1.97 -8.58
C GLY A 32 -11.18 2.87 -9.45
N VAL A 33 -9.89 2.96 -9.16
CA VAL A 33 -8.91 3.64 -10.03
C VAL A 33 -8.83 2.93 -11.38
N GLU A 34 -9.07 3.69 -12.46
CA GLU A 34 -8.97 3.22 -13.85
C GLU A 34 -7.65 3.70 -14.50
N SER A 35 -7.16 4.89 -14.13
CA SER A 35 -5.85 5.41 -14.53
C SER A 35 -5.28 6.37 -13.50
N PHE A 36 -3.96 6.49 -13.51
CA PHE A 36 -3.22 7.32 -12.57
C PHE A 36 -2.01 7.94 -13.27
N GLU A 37 -1.80 9.24 -13.07
CA GLU A 37 -0.70 10.01 -13.64
C GLU A 37 -0.07 10.89 -12.57
N VAL A 38 1.24 10.78 -12.37
CA VAL A 38 2.01 11.65 -11.50
C VAL A 38 2.57 12.80 -12.32
N ALA A 39 2.19 14.02 -11.99
CA ALA A 39 2.72 15.22 -12.64
C ALA A 39 4.04 15.66 -11.99
N ASP A 40 4.10 15.67 -10.66
CA ASP A 40 5.28 15.94 -9.85
C ASP A 40 5.11 15.35 -8.43
N GLU A 41 6.04 15.62 -7.50
CA GLU A 41 6.03 15.09 -6.12
C GLU A 41 4.82 15.56 -5.29
N THR A 42 4.13 16.60 -5.72
CA THR A 42 3.01 17.22 -5.02
C THR A 42 1.70 17.17 -5.76
N HIS A 43 1.72 16.87 -7.07
CA HIS A 43 0.54 16.86 -7.92
C HIS A 43 0.40 15.56 -8.69
N TRP A 44 -0.78 14.98 -8.65
CA TRP A 44 -1.14 13.81 -9.45
C TRP A 44 -2.63 13.83 -9.83
N LYS A 45 -2.98 13.02 -10.80
CA LYS A 45 -4.33 12.88 -11.32
C LYS A 45 -4.75 11.41 -11.36
N ALA A 46 -5.99 11.14 -10.97
CA ALA A 46 -6.58 9.82 -11.10
C ALA A 46 -7.92 9.88 -11.83
N LYS A 47 -8.21 8.86 -12.65
CA LYS A 47 -9.57 8.58 -13.11
C LYS A 47 -10.12 7.44 -12.28
N VAL A 48 -11.25 7.70 -11.63
CA VAL A 48 -11.87 6.74 -10.72
C VAL A 48 -13.30 6.46 -11.11
N LYS A 49 -13.74 5.24 -10.88
CA LYS A 49 -15.14 4.83 -11.01
C LYS A 49 -15.74 4.76 -9.61
N VAL A 50 -16.65 5.68 -9.31
CA VAL A 50 -17.32 5.79 -8.01
C VAL A 50 -18.70 5.15 -8.09
N PRO A 51 -19.04 4.15 -7.25
CA PRO A 51 -20.38 3.58 -7.21
C PRO A 51 -21.37 4.60 -6.64
N LEU A 52 -22.53 4.72 -7.29
CA LEU A 52 -23.65 5.58 -6.89
C LEU A 52 -24.93 4.75 -6.87
N GLY A 53 -25.15 3.99 -5.80
CA GLY A 53 -26.31 3.10 -5.67
C GLY A 53 -26.32 2.02 -6.76
N LEU A 54 -27.33 2.03 -7.66
CA LEU A 54 -27.47 1.06 -8.75
C LEU A 54 -26.57 1.37 -9.97
N GLY A 55 -25.86 2.48 -9.96
CA GLY A 55 -24.99 2.92 -11.04
C GLY A 55 -23.58 3.22 -10.58
N SER A 56 -22.81 3.79 -11.51
CA SER A 56 -21.47 4.30 -11.21
C SER A 56 -21.19 5.55 -12.03
N MET A 57 -20.33 6.41 -11.51
CA MET A 57 -19.86 7.62 -12.18
C MET A 57 -18.36 7.56 -12.33
N ARG A 58 -17.86 7.92 -13.53
CA ARG A 58 -16.44 8.19 -13.73
C ARG A 58 -16.13 9.63 -13.37
N MET A 59 -15.06 9.81 -12.64
CA MET A 59 -14.59 11.11 -12.18
C MET A 59 -13.09 11.23 -12.42
N SER A 60 -12.66 12.36 -12.97
CA SER A 60 -11.24 12.74 -12.98
C SER A 60 -10.98 13.57 -11.75
N ILE A 61 -9.97 13.20 -10.97
CA ILE A 61 -9.62 13.86 -9.71
C ILE A 61 -8.18 14.33 -9.81
N ASP A 62 -8.00 15.63 -9.60
CA ASP A 62 -6.69 16.27 -9.48
C ASP A 62 -6.37 16.38 -7.98
N PHE A 63 -5.21 15.89 -7.57
CA PHE A 63 -4.72 15.91 -6.20
C PHE A 63 -3.53 16.85 -6.05
N GLU A 64 -3.48 17.52 -4.91
CA GLU A 64 -2.39 18.40 -4.48
C GLU A 64 -1.99 18.03 -3.04
N LYS A 65 -0.70 17.78 -2.81
CA LYS A 65 -0.12 17.68 -1.46
C LYS A 65 0.14 19.09 -0.94
N ALA A 66 -0.79 19.62 -0.16
CA ALA A 66 -0.77 21.00 0.31
C ALA A 66 0.18 21.23 1.48
N GLU A 67 0.39 20.22 2.33
CA GLU A 67 1.31 20.25 3.47
C GLU A 67 1.87 18.85 3.73
N SER A 68 3.17 18.80 4.11
CA SER A 68 3.85 17.55 4.47
C SER A 68 4.87 17.82 5.57
N ARG A 69 4.73 17.12 6.69
CA ARG A 69 5.68 17.09 7.82
C ARG A 69 6.02 15.64 8.17
N PRO A 70 7.02 15.07 7.47
CA PRO A 70 7.42 13.68 7.69
C PRO A 70 7.90 13.40 9.12
N PRO A 71 7.58 12.26 9.69
CA PRO A 71 6.61 11.25 9.27
C PRO A 71 5.26 11.40 9.99
N GLU A 72 4.86 12.61 10.36
CA GLU A 72 3.81 12.88 11.35
C GLU A 72 2.51 13.42 10.75
N HIS A 73 2.58 14.30 9.75
CA HIS A 73 1.39 15.04 9.29
C HIS A 73 1.43 15.31 7.79
N ALA A 74 0.29 15.13 7.12
CA ALA A 74 0.09 15.65 5.76
C ALA A 74 -1.34 16.16 5.55
N ARG A 75 -1.46 17.13 4.62
CA ARG A 75 -2.71 17.67 4.13
C ARG A 75 -2.76 17.57 2.62
N LEU A 76 -3.86 17.04 2.13
CA LEU A 76 -4.13 16.86 0.70
C LEU A 76 -5.38 17.65 0.31
N ARG A 77 -5.36 18.21 -0.89
CA ARG A 77 -6.53 18.75 -1.56
C ARG A 77 -6.84 17.94 -2.79
N ALA A 78 -8.11 17.81 -3.10
CA ALA A 78 -8.54 17.14 -4.31
C ALA A 78 -9.70 17.89 -4.96
N LYS A 79 -9.68 17.94 -6.30
CA LYS A 79 -10.77 18.47 -7.12
C LYS A 79 -11.18 17.42 -8.11
N GLY A 80 -12.45 17.00 -8.06
CA GLY A 80 -13.00 15.98 -8.92
C GLY A 80 -14.01 16.56 -9.90
N ASN A 81 -13.96 16.11 -11.15
CA ASN A 81 -14.90 16.45 -12.21
C ASN A 81 -15.46 15.17 -12.82
N GLY A 82 -16.78 15.04 -12.81
CA GLY A 82 -17.52 13.94 -13.41
C GLY A 82 -18.80 14.44 -14.06
N VAL A 83 -19.48 13.57 -14.79
CA VAL A 83 -20.76 13.92 -15.44
C VAL A 83 -21.81 14.21 -14.37
N GLY A 84 -22.27 15.47 -14.31
CA GLY A 84 -23.25 15.90 -13.31
C GLY A 84 -22.74 16.07 -11.89
N ALA A 85 -21.42 16.01 -11.67
CA ALA A 85 -20.80 16.19 -10.35
C ALA A 85 -19.48 16.94 -10.43
N ILE A 86 -19.32 17.89 -9.50
CA ILE A 86 -18.05 18.52 -9.16
C ILE A 86 -17.80 18.22 -7.68
N MET A 87 -16.59 17.81 -7.34
CA MET A 87 -16.17 17.53 -5.96
C MET A 87 -14.99 18.42 -5.59
N SER A 88 -14.99 18.94 -4.37
CA SER A 88 -13.77 19.41 -3.73
C SER A 88 -13.60 18.71 -2.39
N MET A 89 -12.38 18.35 -2.06
CA MET A 89 -12.04 17.67 -0.82
C MET A 89 -10.77 18.29 -0.25
N GLU A 90 -10.77 18.49 1.04
CA GLU A 90 -9.57 18.72 1.83
C GLU A 90 -9.50 17.64 2.90
N THR A 91 -8.39 16.94 2.98
CA THR A 91 -8.16 15.89 3.97
C THR A 91 -6.80 16.09 4.63
N GLN A 92 -6.72 15.73 5.89
CA GLN A 92 -5.46 15.69 6.63
C GLN A 92 -5.41 14.46 7.52
N PHE A 93 -4.18 14.04 7.83
CA PHE A 93 -3.95 12.98 8.80
C PHE A 93 -2.74 13.29 9.67
N ASP A 94 -2.80 12.78 10.90
CA ASP A 94 -1.71 12.81 11.87
C ASP A 94 -1.37 11.38 12.27
N LEU A 95 -0.07 11.07 12.27
CA LEU A 95 0.48 9.78 12.67
C LEU A 95 1.22 9.92 14.00
N SER A 96 0.99 8.97 14.89
CA SER A 96 1.68 8.86 16.18
C SER A 96 2.09 7.41 16.44
N GLU A 97 3.16 7.21 17.20
CA GLU A 97 3.51 5.88 17.68
C GLU A 97 2.51 5.44 18.76
N GLU A 98 1.97 4.23 18.64
CA GLU A 98 0.97 3.71 19.55
C GLU A 98 1.07 2.18 19.68
N GLY A 99 1.41 1.72 20.89
CA GLY A 99 1.37 0.28 21.24
C GLY A 99 2.27 -0.62 20.38
N GLY A 100 3.41 -0.10 19.89
CA GLY A 100 4.32 -0.82 18.99
C GLY A 100 3.90 -0.77 17.50
N GLY A 101 2.89 0.01 17.18
CA GLY A 101 2.43 0.29 15.83
C GLY A 101 2.17 1.79 15.64
N THR A 102 1.27 2.12 14.74
CA THR A 102 0.96 3.50 14.35
C THR A 102 -0.50 3.84 14.61
N GLY A 103 -0.77 4.83 15.44
CA GLY A 103 -2.05 5.48 15.54
C GLY A 103 -2.20 6.55 14.44
N MET A 104 -3.27 6.50 13.66
CA MET A 104 -3.62 7.50 12.68
C MET A 104 -4.93 8.17 13.06
N ARG A 105 -4.90 9.50 13.16
CA ARG A 105 -6.11 10.35 13.21
C ARG A 105 -6.25 11.03 11.85
N TRP A 106 -7.44 11.08 11.34
CA TRP A 106 -7.71 11.69 10.04
C TRP A 106 -9.04 12.43 10.02
N GLU A 107 -9.14 13.45 9.18
CA GLU A 107 -10.38 14.14 8.86
C GLU A 107 -10.42 14.51 7.38
N ALA A 108 -11.61 14.61 6.82
CA ALA A 108 -11.84 15.08 5.47
C ALA A 108 -13.12 15.93 5.39
N ASP A 109 -13.05 17.08 4.73
CA ASP A 109 -14.20 17.88 4.33
C ASP A 109 -14.46 17.71 2.85
N VAL A 110 -15.59 17.10 2.50
CA VAL A 110 -15.99 16.79 1.13
C VAL A 110 -17.20 17.67 0.75
N ARG A 111 -17.07 18.38 -0.35
CA ARG A 111 -18.14 19.20 -0.95
C ARG A 111 -18.45 18.69 -2.34
N ILE A 112 -19.72 18.42 -2.60
CA ILE A 112 -20.21 17.91 -3.86
C ILE A 112 -21.22 18.91 -4.41
N PHE A 113 -21.08 19.22 -5.71
CA PHE A 113 -21.91 20.17 -6.44
C PHE A 113 -22.45 19.49 -7.70
N GLY A 114 -23.43 20.13 -8.35
CA GLY A 114 -24.06 19.63 -9.57
C GLY A 114 -25.26 18.72 -9.28
N GLN A 115 -25.70 17.99 -10.31
CA GLN A 115 -26.91 17.16 -10.21
C GLN A 115 -26.81 16.07 -9.14
N VAL A 116 -25.63 15.50 -8.93
CA VAL A 116 -25.40 14.49 -7.91
C VAL A 116 -25.66 15.03 -6.49
N ALA A 117 -25.40 16.32 -6.27
CA ALA A 117 -25.69 16.95 -4.97
C ALA A 117 -27.21 16.96 -4.63
N SER A 118 -28.08 16.92 -5.65
CA SER A 118 -29.55 16.86 -5.45
C SER A 118 -30.02 15.55 -4.82
N MET A 119 -29.20 14.49 -4.84
CA MET A 119 -29.50 13.24 -4.12
C MET A 119 -29.57 13.43 -2.60
N GLY A 120 -28.98 14.53 -2.13
CA GLY A 120 -28.97 14.89 -0.72
C GLY A 120 -27.97 14.12 0.15
N GLN A 121 -27.67 14.71 1.30
CA GLN A 121 -26.64 14.20 2.20
C GLN A 121 -26.94 12.77 2.72
N ARG A 122 -28.22 12.43 2.92
CA ARG A 122 -28.62 11.08 3.38
C ARG A 122 -28.16 9.97 2.44
N VAL A 123 -28.09 10.24 1.13
CA VAL A 123 -27.64 9.28 0.12
C VAL A 123 -26.12 9.33 -0.05
N LEU A 124 -25.55 10.53 -0.08
CA LEU A 124 -24.14 10.72 -0.36
C LEU A 124 -23.23 10.37 0.83
N GLN A 125 -23.66 10.61 2.08
CA GLN A 125 -22.86 10.36 3.27
C GLN A 125 -22.44 8.87 3.42
N PRO A 126 -23.33 7.86 3.25
CA PRO A 126 -22.93 6.46 3.27
C PRO A 126 -21.93 6.11 2.17
N ILE A 127 -22.05 6.70 0.97
CA ILE A 127 -21.12 6.46 -0.14
C ILE A 127 -19.73 7.00 0.22
N VAL A 128 -19.65 8.23 0.71
CA VAL A 128 -18.37 8.82 1.15
C VAL A 128 -17.75 7.99 2.27
N ASN A 129 -18.51 7.62 3.29
CA ASN A 129 -18.04 6.79 4.40
C ASN A 129 -17.50 5.44 3.89
N GLN A 130 -18.19 4.80 2.93
CA GLN A 130 -17.74 3.52 2.36
C GLN A 130 -16.42 3.69 1.60
N GLN A 131 -16.25 4.76 0.81
CA GLN A 131 -14.99 5.04 0.11
C GLN A 131 -13.85 5.22 1.09
N VAL A 132 -14.04 5.99 2.15
CA VAL A 132 -13.05 6.17 3.22
C VAL A 132 -12.68 4.83 3.85
N GLN A 133 -13.66 3.99 4.23
CA GLN A 133 -13.37 2.68 4.82
C GLN A 133 -12.60 1.77 3.85
N ASN A 134 -12.90 1.82 2.56
CA ASN A 134 -12.17 1.05 1.55
C ASN A 134 -10.70 1.46 1.49
N VAL A 135 -10.40 2.77 1.50
CA VAL A 135 -9.02 3.30 1.54
C VAL A 135 -8.30 2.85 2.81
N LEU A 136 -8.92 3.01 3.99
CA LEU A 136 -8.34 2.61 5.27
C LEU A 136 -8.05 1.11 5.35
N ASN A 137 -8.94 0.28 4.79
CA ASN A 137 -8.75 -1.17 4.73
C ASN A 137 -7.66 -1.57 3.73
N ALA A 138 -7.54 -0.84 2.61
CA ALA A 138 -6.46 -1.05 1.66
C ALA A 138 -5.10 -0.69 2.26
N LEU A 139 -5.02 0.44 2.98
CA LEU A 139 -3.83 0.85 3.72
C LEU A 139 -3.40 -0.22 4.73
N ASP A 140 -4.34 -0.75 5.52
CA ASP A 140 -4.06 -1.79 6.50
C ASP A 140 -3.42 -3.03 5.86
N ARG A 141 -3.99 -3.52 4.76
CA ARG A 141 -3.42 -4.63 3.99
C ARG A 141 -2.02 -4.30 3.47
N ARG A 142 -1.83 -3.10 2.92
CA ARG A 142 -0.57 -2.69 2.30
C ARG A 142 0.57 -2.61 3.31
N VAL A 143 0.34 -2.02 4.48
CA VAL A 143 1.36 -1.90 5.52
C VAL A 143 1.63 -3.23 6.23
N SER A 144 0.62 -4.09 6.41
CA SER A 144 0.77 -5.40 7.03
C SER A 144 1.55 -6.38 6.16
N THR A 145 1.36 -6.36 4.83
CA THR A 145 2.07 -7.26 3.90
C THR A 145 3.57 -6.95 3.85
N ALA A 146 3.96 -5.69 3.97
CA ALA A 146 5.36 -5.28 3.99
C ALA A 146 6.06 -5.70 5.30
N ALA A 147 5.37 -5.62 6.44
CA ALA A 147 5.90 -6.09 7.73
C ALA A 147 6.20 -7.60 7.75
N ALA A 148 5.42 -8.39 7.00
CA ALA A 148 5.66 -9.83 6.85
C ALA A 148 6.86 -10.16 5.93
N GLY A 149 7.22 -9.25 5.02
CA GLY A 149 8.37 -9.42 4.10
C GLY A 149 9.72 -9.07 4.71
N GLU A 150 9.77 -8.29 5.78
CA GLU A 150 11.00 -7.89 6.48
C GLU A 150 11.42 -8.84 7.61
N ALA A 151 10.59 -9.80 7.99
CA ALA A 151 10.96 -10.89 8.90
C ALA A 151 11.80 -11.94 8.15
N LYS A 152 13.04 -11.58 7.79
CA LYS A 152 14.07 -12.54 7.38
C LYS A 152 14.40 -13.41 8.60
N PRO A 153 14.32 -14.75 8.53
CA PRO A 153 14.79 -15.56 9.63
C PRO A 153 16.29 -15.36 9.77
N GLU A 154 16.72 -14.77 10.86
CA GLU A 154 18.10 -14.89 11.32
C GLU A 154 18.37 -16.37 11.61
N THR A 155 19.01 -17.03 10.65
CA THR A 155 19.60 -18.35 10.87
C THR A 155 20.74 -18.16 11.85
N GLY A 156 20.47 -18.39 13.10
CA GLY A 156 21.48 -18.51 14.14
C GLY A 156 22.40 -19.67 13.82
N ALA A 157 23.60 -19.33 13.34
CA ALA A 157 24.72 -20.24 13.34
C ALA A 157 25.18 -20.40 14.79
N SER A 158 24.77 -21.49 15.42
CA SER A 158 25.43 -21.96 16.64
C SER A 158 26.52 -22.92 16.23
N ALA A 159 27.76 -22.45 16.35
CA ALA A 159 28.93 -23.29 16.38
C ALA A 159 28.92 -24.16 17.67
N ALA A 160 29.18 -25.42 17.50
CA ALA A 160 29.73 -26.27 18.58
C ALA A 160 30.82 -27.13 17.97
N GLU A 161 32.05 -26.76 18.30
CA GLU A 161 33.24 -27.59 18.21
C GLU A 161 33.18 -28.75 19.21
N GLU A 162 33.78 -29.82 18.87
CA GLU A 162 34.66 -30.79 19.55
C GLU A 162 34.47 -32.14 18.89
N GLY A 163 35.42 -32.78 18.29
CA GLY A 163 36.74 -33.08 18.70
C GLY A 163 36.96 -34.56 18.45
N LEU A 164 38.05 -34.87 17.85
CA LEU A 164 38.87 -36.11 17.90
C LEU A 164 39.11 -36.84 16.60
N HIS A 165 40.31 -36.71 16.17
CA HIS A 165 41.12 -37.57 15.28
C HIS A 165 41.61 -38.80 16.09
N PRO A 166 42.28 -39.88 15.54
CA PRO A 166 42.62 -40.27 14.19
C PRO A 166 42.45 -41.77 13.88
N ALA A 167 42.59 -42.19 12.65
CA ALA A 167 43.46 -43.32 12.19
C ALA A 167 43.21 -43.67 10.72
N SER A 168 44.23 -43.53 9.89
CA SER A 168 44.51 -44.29 8.67
C SER A 168 45.16 -45.61 9.07
N PRO A 169 45.51 -46.57 8.19
CA PRO A 169 45.62 -46.52 6.72
C PRO A 169 45.20 -47.82 5.98
N GLU A 170 45.60 -47.87 4.72
CA GLU A 170 45.93 -48.98 3.82
C GLU A 170 44.93 -49.39 2.73
N THR A 171 45.28 -49.06 1.56
CA THR A 171 45.95 -49.75 0.42
C THR A 171 45.16 -50.87 -0.25
N TYR A 172 45.02 -50.76 -1.50
CA TYR A 172 45.37 -51.62 -2.65
C TYR A 172 44.50 -51.24 -3.86
N SER A 173 45.06 -50.65 -4.89
CA SER A 173 45.58 -51.19 -6.11
C SER A 173 44.59 -52.11 -6.86
N GLU A 174 44.15 -51.76 -7.99
CA GLU A 174 44.56 -52.22 -9.29
C GLU A 174 43.64 -51.76 -10.43
N LYS A 175 44.23 -51.24 -11.45
CA LYS A 175 43.75 -51.10 -12.83
C LYS A 175 44.05 -52.44 -13.50
N PRO A 176 43.58 -52.89 -14.69
CA PRO A 176 43.36 -52.06 -15.86
C PRO A 176 42.24 -52.50 -16.88
N GLU A 177 42.19 -51.73 -17.92
CA GLU A 177 41.94 -52.01 -19.32
C GLU A 177 40.53 -52.16 -19.90
N GLY A 178 40.35 -51.33 -20.89
CA GLY A 178 39.36 -51.36 -21.92
C GLY A 178 39.59 -52.50 -22.99
N PRO A 179 39.17 -52.41 -24.20
CA PRO A 179 38.68 -51.30 -25.02
C PRO A 179 37.52 -51.69 -26.01
N THR A 180 37.17 -50.73 -26.87
CA THR A 180 36.77 -50.83 -28.28
C THR A 180 35.34 -51.09 -28.70
N HIS A 181 35.07 -50.33 -29.67
CA HIS A 181 34.40 -50.47 -31.00
C HIS A 181 32.88 -50.10 -30.99
N SER A 182 32.53 -49.07 -31.66
CA SER A 182 32.53 -48.77 -33.09
C SER A 182 31.19 -49.07 -33.76
N THR A 183 30.67 -48.08 -34.44
CA THR A 183 30.14 -48.05 -35.78
C THR A 183 28.60 -48.13 -35.96
N GLN A 184 28.11 -47.08 -36.56
CA GLN A 184 27.19 -46.91 -37.69
C GLN A 184 25.81 -47.60 -37.59
N ASP A 185 24.75 -46.88 -37.80
CA ASP A 185 24.23 -46.40 -39.07
C ASP A 185 23.38 -45.17 -38.87
#